data_89eb936dbb39a0ad611cc7bc7ce71a31
#
_entry.id   89eb936dbb39a0ad611cc7bc7ce71a31
#
_cell.length_a   1.000
_cell.length_b   1.000
_cell.length_c   1.000
_cell.angle_alpha   90.00
_cell.angle_beta   90.00
_cell.angle_gamma   90.00
#
_symmetry.space_group_name_H-M   'P 1'
#
loop_
_entity.id
_entity.type
_entity.pdbx_description
1 polymer ?
#
loop_
_entity_poly.entity_id
_entity_poly.type
_entity_poly.pdbx_seq_one_letter_code
_entity_poly.pdbx_strand_id
1 'polypeptide(L)'
;ISSEYTKYTRREAVGHMGQTVVDRAGQQTYWIDPAWAKAAARKLPADPEGVLKEIFSACEETRLLGQVQYTNYILSSEGSFWSLPRKQITMLGNTMFVLVLLAFLSNFLALMIAIWPIPAIDQTVVGSFAIIFAILAVGTRSVEEGLHPQRELARMELYAAQVNAALQQFTSSDSPARKVDALKVLEKASTDEMIEFLDANEHARFVL
;
A
#
# COMPACT_ATOMS: atom_id res chain seq x y z
N ILE A 1 9.61 0.33 26.13
CA ILE A 1 10.54 -0.29 25.13
C ILE A 1 10.09 0.06 23.68
N SER A 2 8.81 0.19 23.40
CA SER A 2 8.28 0.47 22.06
C SER A 2 8.60 1.89 21.52
N SER A 3 8.53 2.93 22.35
CA SER A 3 8.64 4.32 21.88
C SER A 3 10.06 4.76 21.53
N GLU A 4 11.05 4.15 22.16
CA GLU A 4 12.47 4.45 21.88
C GLU A 4 12.96 3.72 20.62
N TYR A 5 12.47 2.49 20.38
CA TYR A 5 12.80 1.73 19.19
C TYR A 5 12.26 2.41 17.93
N THR A 6 11.04 2.95 17.99
CA THR A 6 10.43 3.72 16.89
C THR A 6 11.18 5.03 16.60
N LYS A 7 11.70 5.70 17.63
CA LYS A 7 12.55 6.90 17.47
C LYS A 7 13.91 6.57 16.86
N TYR A 8 14.47 5.42 17.20
CA TYR A 8 15.77 4.97 16.70
C TYR A 8 15.68 4.55 15.24
N THR A 9 14.68 3.74 14.87
CA THR A 9 14.42 3.33 13.48
C THR A 9 14.07 4.53 12.58
N ARG A 10 13.32 5.52 13.08
CA ARG A 10 13.03 6.75 12.34
C ARG A 10 14.29 7.58 12.09
N ARG A 11 15.20 7.69 13.07
CA ARG A 11 16.47 8.39 12.90
C ARG A 11 17.46 7.65 12.00
N GLU A 12 17.52 6.33 12.06
CA GLU A 12 18.39 5.54 11.19
C GLU A 12 17.83 5.37 9.79
N ALA A 13 16.52 5.15 9.60
CA ALA A 13 15.91 5.09 8.29
C ALA A 13 16.02 6.44 7.55
N VAL A 14 15.84 7.56 8.23
CA VAL A 14 16.09 8.90 7.69
C VAL A 14 17.61 9.19 7.54
N GLY A 15 18.45 8.52 8.34
CA GLY A 15 19.90 8.70 8.31
C GLY A 15 20.62 7.87 7.24
N HIS A 16 20.09 6.72 6.84
CA HIS A 16 20.70 5.81 5.88
C HIS A 16 20.04 5.77 4.49
N MET A 17 18.76 6.14 4.38
CA MET A 17 18.16 6.41 3.08
C MET A 17 18.39 7.87 2.69
N GLY A 18 19.59 8.12 2.13
CA GLY A 18 19.96 9.41 1.61
C GLY A 18 19.44 10.54 2.52
N GLN A 19 20.25 10.97 3.47
CA GLN A 19 20.02 12.27 4.07
C GLN A 19 19.81 13.23 2.90
N THR A 20 18.57 13.47 2.56
CA THR A 20 18.20 14.70 1.91
C THR A 20 18.48 15.73 2.96
N VAL A 21 19.73 16.16 3.04
CA VAL A 21 20.08 17.33 3.82
C VAL A 21 19.37 18.45 3.09
N VAL A 22 18.16 18.74 3.56
CA VAL A 22 17.54 20.02 3.26
C VAL A 22 18.48 21.02 3.91
N ASP A 23 19.33 21.63 3.09
CA ASP A 23 20.12 22.72 3.58
C ASP A 23 19.13 23.83 4.07
N ARG A 24 19.60 24.73 4.88
CA ARG A 24 18.79 25.82 5.43
C ARG A 24 18.10 26.70 4.36
N ALA A 25 18.39 26.49 3.09
CA ALA A 25 17.84 27.18 1.94
C ALA A 25 16.72 26.39 1.23
N GLY A 26 16.36 25.17 1.72
CA GLY A 26 15.27 24.37 1.14
C GLY A 26 15.64 23.68 -0.16
N GLN A 27 16.89 23.63 -0.57
CA GLN A 27 17.34 22.86 -1.72
C GLN A 27 17.62 21.41 -1.31
N GLN A 28 16.95 20.47 -1.99
CA GLN A 28 17.24 19.05 -1.90
C GLN A 28 18.60 18.77 -2.53
N THR A 29 19.64 18.63 -1.71
CA THR A 29 20.96 18.19 -2.19
C THR A 29 21.06 16.67 -2.03
N TYR A 30 21.11 15.96 -3.14
CA TYR A 30 21.48 14.55 -3.12
C TYR A 30 22.91 14.40 -2.65
N TRP A 31 23.11 13.58 -1.64
CA TRP A 31 24.43 13.37 -1.06
C TRP A 31 25.26 12.47 -1.98
N ILE A 32 25.98 13.07 -2.90
CA ILE A 32 27.09 12.40 -3.59
C ILE A 32 28.35 12.94 -2.91
N ASP A 33 29.15 12.04 -2.32
CA ASP A 33 30.46 12.44 -1.78
C ASP A 33 31.25 13.20 -2.85
N PRO A 34 31.61 14.47 -2.60
CA PRO A 34 32.34 15.28 -3.58
C PRO A 34 33.67 14.63 -4.02
N ALA A 35 34.29 13.84 -3.16
CA ALA A 35 35.52 13.11 -3.47
C ALA A 35 35.23 11.97 -4.44
N TRP A 36 34.11 11.25 -4.28
CA TRP A 36 33.67 10.20 -5.18
C TRP A 36 33.23 10.79 -6.54
N ALA A 37 32.47 11.88 -6.55
CA ALA A 37 32.08 12.58 -7.77
C ALA A 37 33.29 13.07 -8.57
N LYS A 38 34.32 13.60 -7.90
CA LYS A 38 35.58 13.99 -8.52
C LYS A 38 36.39 12.80 -9.05
N ALA A 39 36.40 11.69 -8.33
CA ALA A 39 37.06 10.46 -8.75
C ALA A 39 36.34 9.79 -9.94
N ALA A 40 35.03 9.80 -9.94
CA ALA A 40 34.19 9.31 -11.03
C ALA A 40 34.35 10.18 -12.30
N ALA A 41 34.37 11.50 -12.16
CA ALA A 41 34.58 12.43 -13.27
C ALA A 41 35.97 12.29 -13.95
N ARG A 42 36.97 11.80 -13.23
CA ARG A 42 38.31 11.53 -13.79
C ARG A 42 38.41 10.25 -14.61
N LYS A 43 37.41 9.38 -14.51
CA LYS A 43 37.32 8.09 -15.23
C LYS A 43 36.12 8.06 -16.15
N LEU A 44 35.83 9.18 -16.84
CA LEU A 44 34.82 9.18 -17.88
C LEU A 44 35.19 8.13 -18.95
N PRO A 45 34.26 7.24 -19.30
CA PRO A 45 34.45 6.24 -20.33
C PRO A 45 34.68 6.92 -21.70
N ALA A 46 35.33 6.21 -22.60
CA ALA A 46 35.60 6.69 -23.95
C ALA A 46 34.32 7.01 -24.75
N ASP A 47 33.20 6.38 -24.37
CA ASP A 47 31.86 6.65 -24.91
C ASP A 47 30.87 6.98 -23.77
N PRO A 48 30.80 8.25 -23.38
CA PRO A 48 29.88 8.66 -22.30
C PRO A 48 28.40 8.57 -22.70
N GLU A 49 28.06 8.71 -23.99
CA GLU A 49 26.66 8.63 -24.45
C GLU A 49 26.15 7.19 -24.41
N GLY A 50 26.99 6.23 -24.85
CA GLY A 50 26.66 4.81 -24.77
C GLY A 50 26.43 4.34 -23.34
N VAL A 51 27.32 4.73 -22.40
CA VAL A 51 27.18 4.42 -21.00
C VAL A 51 25.92 5.06 -20.40
N LEU A 52 25.60 6.30 -20.74
CA LEU A 52 24.41 6.97 -20.26
C LEU A 52 23.13 6.27 -20.76
N LYS A 53 23.12 5.83 -22.01
CA LYS A 53 22.01 5.05 -22.59
C LYS A 53 21.82 3.71 -21.86
N GLU A 54 22.90 3.03 -21.54
CA GLU A 54 22.89 1.77 -20.82
C GLU A 54 22.36 1.96 -19.37
N ILE A 55 22.80 3.02 -18.69
CA ILE A 55 22.28 3.39 -17.37
C ILE A 55 20.78 3.68 -17.42
N PHE A 56 20.31 4.45 -18.40
CA PHE A 56 18.88 4.73 -18.53
C PHE A 56 18.08 3.48 -18.86
N SER A 57 18.58 2.57 -19.69
CA SER A 57 17.92 1.29 -19.96
C SER A 57 17.81 0.44 -18.68
N ALA A 58 18.88 0.37 -17.89
CA ALA A 58 18.86 -0.34 -16.61
C ALA A 58 17.89 0.31 -15.60
N CYS A 59 17.84 1.64 -15.52
CA CYS A 59 16.89 2.35 -14.68
C CYS A 59 15.44 2.14 -15.11
N GLU A 60 15.18 2.13 -16.42
CA GLU A 60 13.85 1.83 -16.95
C GLU A 60 13.39 0.44 -16.54
N GLU A 61 14.23 -0.57 -16.76
CA GLU A 61 13.88 -1.96 -16.46
C GLU A 61 13.75 -2.23 -14.96
N THR A 62 14.72 -1.82 -14.16
CA THR A 62 14.77 -2.21 -12.75
C THR A 62 13.95 -1.30 -11.85
N ARG A 63 13.87 0.00 -12.15
CA ARG A 63 13.17 0.98 -11.30
C ARG A 63 11.76 1.25 -11.81
N LEU A 64 11.60 1.72 -13.05
CA LEU A 64 10.28 2.13 -13.55
C LEU A 64 9.37 0.93 -13.81
N LEU A 65 9.80 -0.04 -14.61
CA LEU A 65 8.97 -1.22 -14.92
C LEU A 65 8.76 -2.11 -13.70
N GLY A 66 9.77 -2.23 -12.83
CA GLY A 66 9.62 -2.94 -11.56
C GLY A 66 8.54 -2.32 -10.66
N GLN A 67 8.49 -0.99 -10.55
CA GLN A 67 7.45 -0.31 -9.78
C GLN A 67 6.07 -0.42 -10.43
N VAL A 68 5.98 -0.36 -11.75
CA VAL A 68 4.71 -0.60 -12.47
C VAL A 68 4.20 -2.02 -12.23
N GLN A 69 5.07 -3.01 -12.30
CA GLN A 69 4.69 -4.40 -12.02
C GLN A 69 4.23 -4.58 -10.57
N TYR A 70 4.94 -3.98 -9.62
CA TYR A 70 4.58 -4.00 -8.20
C TYR A 70 3.21 -3.36 -7.96
N THR A 71 2.97 -2.16 -8.48
CA THR A 71 1.68 -1.47 -8.31
C THR A 71 0.55 -2.24 -8.98
N ASN A 72 0.75 -2.79 -10.18
CA ASN A 72 -0.22 -3.63 -10.86
C ASN A 72 -0.54 -4.89 -10.05
N TYR A 73 0.46 -5.53 -9.44
CA TYR A 73 0.25 -6.68 -8.56
C TYR A 73 -0.60 -6.31 -7.34
N ILE A 74 -0.26 -5.24 -6.63
CA ILE A 74 -1.01 -4.80 -5.43
C ILE A 74 -2.44 -4.38 -5.77
N LEU A 75 -2.66 -3.76 -6.94
CA LEU A 75 -3.99 -3.35 -7.40
C LEU A 75 -4.79 -4.50 -8.05
N SER A 76 -4.15 -5.66 -8.28
CA SER A 76 -4.83 -6.83 -8.83
C SER A 76 -5.79 -7.45 -7.80
N SER A 77 -6.65 -8.33 -8.28
CA SER A 77 -7.49 -9.19 -7.43
C SER A 77 -6.92 -10.61 -7.28
N GLU A 78 -5.78 -10.90 -7.93
CA GLU A 78 -5.15 -12.21 -7.98
C GLU A 78 -4.02 -12.30 -6.96
N GLY A 79 -4.21 -13.03 -5.87
CA GLY A 79 -3.19 -13.21 -4.85
C GLY A 79 -3.73 -13.50 -3.46
N SER A 80 -2.92 -13.34 -2.43
CA SER A 80 -3.32 -13.59 -1.05
C SER A 80 -4.27 -12.51 -0.52
N PHE A 81 -5.24 -12.92 0.32
CA PHE A 81 -6.12 -11.98 1.04
C PHE A 81 -5.35 -10.91 1.80
N TRP A 82 -4.27 -11.30 2.48
CA TRP A 82 -3.51 -10.39 3.35
C TRP A 82 -2.70 -9.32 2.62
N SER A 83 -2.39 -9.55 1.34
CA SER A 83 -1.52 -8.66 0.56
C SER A 83 -2.25 -7.72 -0.39
N LEU A 84 -3.56 -7.93 -0.63
CA LEU A 84 -4.30 -7.24 -1.67
C LEU A 84 -5.51 -6.49 -1.11
N PRO A 85 -5.46 -5.16 -1.00
CA PRO A 85 -6.55 -4.34 -0.44
C PRO A 85 -7.88 -4.55 -1.15
N ARG A 86 -7.87 -4.64 -2.49
CA ARG A 86 -9.08 -4.87 -3.30
C ARG A 86 -9.75 -6.20 -2.96
N LYS A 87 -8.96 -7.25 -2.73
CA LYS A 87 -9.48 -8.56 -2.32
C LYS A 87 -10.05 -8.53 -0.90
N GLN A 88 -9.40 -7.81 0.01
CA GLN A 88 -9.89 -7.60 1.37
C GLN A 88 -11.27 -6.92 1.36
N ILE A 89 -11.43 -5.83 0.62
CA ILE A 89 -12.70 -5.12 0.47
C ILE A 89 -13.79 -6.07 -0.02
N THR A 90 -13.52 -6.82 -1.10
CA THR A 90 -14.51 -7.71 -1.69
C THR A 90 -14.87 -8.87 -0.77
N MET A 91 -13.88 -9.51 -0.14
CA MET A 91 -14.13 -10.67 0.72
C MET A 91 -14.81 -10.26 2.02
N LEU A 92 -14.35 -9.21 2.69
CA LEU A 92 -14.97 -8.73 3.94
C LEU A 92 -16.39 -8.23 3.69
N GLY A 93 -16.62 -7.47 2.60
CA GLY A 93 -17.94 -7.00 2.22
C GLY A 93 -18.91 -8.16 1.92
N ASN A 94 -18.47 -9.15 1.15
CA ASN A 94 -19.29 -10.33 0.85
C ASN A 94 -19.56 -11.15 2.11
N THR A 95 -18.58 -11.36 2.97
CA THR A 95 -18.75 -12.08 4.23
C THR A 95 -19.75 -11.37 5.12
N MET A 96 -19.61 -10.04 5.30
CA MET A 96 -20.54 -9.25 6.07
C MET A 96 -21.96 -9.34 5.52
N PHE A 97 -22.14 -9.21 4.21
CA PHE A 97 -23.45 -9.34 3.56
C PHE A 97 -24.10 -10.70 3.82
N VAL A 98 -23.35 -11.80 3.66
CA VAL A 98 -23.84 -13.16 3.94
C VAL A 98 -24.24 -13.32 5.41
N LEU A 99 -23.43 -12.83 6.34
CA LEU A 99 -23.73 -12.92 7.79
C LEU A 99 -24.98 -12.14 8.15
N VAL A 100 -25.15 -10.94 7.62
CA VAL A 100 -26.36 -10.13 7.84
C VAL A 100 -27.61 -10.83 7.25
N LEU A 101 -27.48 -11.41 6.04
CA LEU A 101 -28.56 -12.16 5.43
C LEU A 101 -28.95 -13.40 6.26
N LEU A 102 -27.96 -14.15 6.76
CA LEU A 102 -28.19 -15.30 7.63
C LEU A 102 -28.84 -14.90 8.96
N ALA A 103 -28.42 -13.79 9.55
CA ALA A 103 -29.04 -13.25 10.76
C ALA A 103 -30.53 -12.90 10.50
N PHE A 104 -30.82 -12.24 9.37
CA PHE A 104 -32.19 -11.90 8.98
C PHE A 104 -33.03 -13.14 8.75
N LEU A 105 -32.52 -14.11 7.99
CA LEU A 105 -33.25 -15.37 7.70
C LEU A 105 -33.50 -16.17 8.98
N SER A 106 -32.53 -16.22 9.90
CA SER A 106 -32.72 -16.91 11.20
C SER A 106 -33.80 -16.23 12.05
N ASN A 107 -33.81 -14.89 12.11
CA ASN A 107 -34.87 -14.16 12.79
C ASN A 107 -36.26 -14.40 12.15
N PHE A 108 -36.31 -14.36 10.82
CA PHE A 108 -37.56 -14.62 10.10
C PHE A 108 -38.07 -16.04 10.35
N LEU A 109 -37.18 -17.03 10.31
CA LEU A 109 -37.52 -18.42 10.60
C LEU A 109 -37.99 -18.60 12.05
N ALA A 110 -37.34 -17.97 13.03
CA ALA A 110 -37.77 -18.00 14.42
C ALA A 110 -39.19 -17.40 14.60
N LEU A 111 -39.48 -16.31 13.87
CA LEU A 111 -40.83 -15.71 13.86
C LEU A 111 -41.85 -16.65 13.25
N MET A 112 -41.53 -17.32 12.13
CA MET A 112 -42.43 -18.28 11.51
C MET A 112 -42.73 -19.48 12.41
N ILE A 113 -41.73 -19.99 13.12
CA ILE A 113 -41.91 -21.07 14.11
C ILE A 113 -42.79 -20.62 15.30
N ALA A 114 -42.67 -19.34 15.69
CA ALA A 114 -43.54 -18.78 16.75
C ALA A 114 -45.00 -18.72 16.34
N ILE A 115 -45.30 -18.45 15.05
CA ILE A 115 -46.65 -18.40 14.51
C ILE A 115 -47.19 -19.80 14.24
N TRP A 116 -46.36 -20.66 13.66
CA TRP A 116 -46.68 -22.06 13.34
C TRP A 116 -45.70 -23.00 14.04
N PRO A 117 -46.04 -23.44 15.28
CA PRO A 117 -45.10 -24.27 16.03
C PRO A 117 -44.84 -25.60 15.35
N ILE A 118 -43.56 -25.81 15.04
CA ILE A 118 -43.03 -27.08 14.49
C ILE A 118 -42.42 -27.86 15.65
N PRO A 119 -43.03 -29.01 16.09
CA PRO A 119 -42.60 -29.69 17.32
C PRO A 119 -41.14 -30.15 17.33
N ALA A 120 -40.51 -30.26 16.15
CA ALA A 120 -39.11 -30.74 16.02
C ALA A 120 -38.07 -29.63 16.08
N ILE A 121 -38.47 -28.36 16.10
CA ILE A 121 -37.52 -27.22 15.99
C ILE A 121 -37.78 -26.26 17.17
N ASP A 122 -36.75 -26.05 18.00
CA ASP A 122 -36.80 -25.09 19.10
C ASP A 122 -36.55 -23.67 18.55
N GLN A 123 -37.54 -22.81 18.68
CA GLN A 123 -37.50 -21.39 18.35
C GLN A 123 -36.30 -20.67 18.96
N THR A 124 -35.97 -21.01 20.23
CA THR A 124 -34.87 -20.39 20.99
C THR A 124 -33.51 -20.67 20.31
N VAL A 125 -33.33 -21.88 19.84
CA VAL A 125 -32.10 -22.28 19.11
C VAL A 125 -31.96 -21.50 17.81
N VAL A 126 -33.04 -21.41 17.05
CA VAL A 126 -33.01 -20.65 15.75
C VAL A 126 -32.75 -19.15 16.00
N GLY A 127 -33.39 -18.57 17.02
CA GLY A 127 -33.18 -17.18 17.42
C GLY A 127 -31.74 -16.92 17.89
N SER A 128 -31.11 -17.89 18.55
CA SER A 128 -29.71 -17.80 18.97
C SER A 128 -28.73 -17.70 17.79
N PHE A 129 -29.00 -18.38 16.68
CA PHE A 129 -28.18 -18.25 15.47
C PHE A 129 -28.22 -16.83 14.91
N ALA A 130 -29.35 -16.13 14.96
CA ALA A 130 -29.44 -14.74 14.52
C ALA A 130 -28.48 -13.84 15.30
N ILE A 131 -28.39 -14.03 16.61
CA ILE A 131 -27.47 -13.27 17.48
C ILE A 131 -26.01 -13.59 17.14
N ILE A 132 -25.69 -14.88 16.94
CA ILE A 132 -24.34 -15.31 16.59
C ILE A 132 -23.91 -14.67 15.26
N PHE A 133 -24.75 -14.73 14.23
CA PHE A 133 -24.45 -14.14 12.92
C PHE A 133 -24.32 -12.62 13.00
N ALA A 134 -25.14 -11.95 13.81
CA ALA A 134 -25.03 -10.51 14.04
C ALA A 134 -23.68 -10.15 14.72
N ILE A 135 -23.26 -10.90 15.72
CA ILE A 135 -21.96 -10.70 16.40
C ILE A 135 -20.81 -10.92 15.40
N LEU A 136 -20.87 -11.97 14.59
CA LEU A 136 -19.86 -12.23 13.56
C LEU A 136 -19.80 -11.12 12.49
N ALA A 137 -20.97 -10.57 12.11
CA ALA A 137 -21.03 -9.44 11.17
C ALA A 137 -20.35 -8.19 11.75
N VAL A 138 -20.62 -7.87 13.02
CA VAL A 138 -19.94 -6.77 13.73
C VAL A 138 -18.44 -7.02 13.84
N GLY A 139 -18.03 -8.24 14.17
CA GLY A 139 -16.62 -8.63 14.22
C GLY A 139 -15.93 -8.45 12.85
N THR A 140 -16.58 -8.86 11.75
CA THR A 140 -16.07 -8.67 10.40
C THR A 140 -15.91 -7.17 10.07
N ARG A 141 -16.87 -6.35 10.50
CA ARG A 141 -16.79 -4.88 10.32
C ARG A 141 -15.63 -4.28 11.11
N SER A 142 -15.42 -4.73 12.34
CA SER A 142 -14.28 -4.28 13.15
C SER A 142 -12.93 -4.64 12.53
N VAL A 143 -12.83 -5.82 11.92
CA VAL A 143 -11.64 -6.21 11.15
C VAL A 143 -11.44 -5.32 9.92
N GLU A 144 -12.50 -5.01 9.17
CA GLU A 144 -12.45 -4.10 8.02
C GLU A 144 -11.97 -2.70 8.46
N GLU A 145 -12.53 -2.19 9.55
CA GLU A 145 -12.12 -0.90 10.11
C GLU A 145 -10.68 -0.91 10.63
N GLY A 146 -10.21 -2.03 11.18
CA GLY A 146 -8.82 -2.16 11.65
C GLY A 146 -7.79 -2.25 10.51
N LEU A 147 -8.15 -2.88 9.39
CA LEU A 147 -7.28 -3.03 8.22
C LEU A 147 -7.27 -1.80 7.31
N HIS A 148 -8.30 -0.96 7.36
CA HIS A 148 -8.48 0.21 6.48
C HIS A 148 -8.21 -0.05 4.99
N PRO A 149 -8.71 -1.15 4.38
CA PRO A 149 -8.30 -1.57 3.04
C PRO A 149 -8.70 -0.57 1.95
N GLN A 150 -9.74 0.24 2.17
CA GLN A 150 -10.15 1.29 1.24
C GLN A 150 -9.14 2.43 1.19
N ARG A 151 -8.59 2.83 2.35
CA ARG A 151 -7.55 3.85 2.43
C ARG A 151 -6.26 3.37 1.77
N GLU A 152 -5.91 2.11 2.03
CA GLU A 152 -4.75 1.46 1.43
C GLU A 152 -4.87 1.36 -0.08
N LEU A 153 -6.05 0.98 -0.59
CA LEU A 153 -6.33 0.93 -2.03
C LEU A 153 -6.18 2.31 -2.66
N ALA A 154 -6.80 3.35 -2.08
CA ALA A 154 -6.72 4.72 -2.61
C ALA A 154 -5.27 5.24 -2.65
N ARG A 155 -4.48 4.94 -1.62
CA ARG A 155 -3.05 5.29 -1.57
C ARG A 155 -2.27 4.60 -2.70
N MET A 156 -2.48 3.31 -2.90
CA MET A 156 -1.82 2.55 -3.96
C MET A 156 -2.26 2.98 -5.36
N GLU A 157 -3.52 3.37 -5.56
CA GLU A 157 -4.01 3.92 -6.83
C GLU A 157 -3.32 5.27 -7.15
N LEU A 158 -3.16 6.14 -6.16
CA LEU A 158 -2.45 7.40 -6.33
C LEU A 158 -0.97 7.16 -6.67
N TYR A 159 -0.31 6.26 -5.93
CA TYR A 159 1.07 5.89 -6.19
C TYR A 159 1.25 5.30 -7.61
N ALA A 160 0.36 4.39 -8.03
CA ALA A 160 0.40 3.82 -9.38
C ALA A 160 0.23 4.89 -10.47
N ALA A 161 -0.63 5.89 -10.26
CA ALA A 161 -0.78 7.00 -11.20
C ALA A 161 0.51 7.82 -11.33
N GLN A 162 1.20 8.08 -10.21
CA GLN A 162 2.47 8.81 -10.21
C GLN A 162 3.60 8.01 -10.90
N VAL A 163 3.69 6.70 -10.63
CA VAL A 163 4.65 5.80 -11.28
C VAL A 163 4.43 5.74 -12.79
N ASN A 164 3.18 5.60 -13.23
CA ASN A 164 2.84 5.58 -14.66
C ASN A 164 3.14 6.93 -15.34
N ALA A 165 2.87 8.05 -14.68
CA ALA A 165 3.24 9.37 -15.19
C ALA A 165 4.74 9.54 -15.34
N ALA A 166 5.53 9.08 -14.35
CA ALA A 166 7.00 9.09 -14.42
C ALA A 166 7.52 8.21 -15.55
N LEU A 167 6.96 7.00 -15.74
CA LEU A 167 7.32 6.13 -16.87
C LEU A 167 7.00 6.78 -18.21
N GLN A 168 5.81 7.36 -18.37
CA GLN A 168 5.43 8.05 -19.59
C GLN A 168 6.35 9.23 -19.90
N GLN A 169 6.68 10.04 -18.89
CA GLN A 169 7.63 11.14 -19.04
C GLN A 169 9.02 10.66 -19.44
N PHE A 170 9.50 9.56 -18.85
CA PHE A 170 10.79 8.97 -19.13
C PHE A 170 10.87 8.42 -20.56
N THR A 171 9.87 7.65 -20.99
CA THR A 171 9.84 6.99 -22.30
C THR A 171 9.57 7.97 -23.45
N SER A 172 8.76 9.01 -23.22
CA SER A 172 8.43 10.02 -24.24
C SER A 172 9.54 11.05 -24.47
N SER A 173 10.56 11.08 -23.61
CA SER A 173 11.61 12.10 -23.69
C SER A 173 12.90 11.57 -24.26
N ASP A 174 13.45 12.26 -25.26
CA ASP A 174 14.81 12.02 -25.79
C ASP A 174 15.89 12.75 -25.00
N SER A 175 15.51 13.76 -24.21
CA SER A 175 16.44 14.57 -23.44
C SER A 175 16.89 13.85 -22.15
N PRO A 176 18.20 13.66 -21.95
CA PRO A 176 18.74 13.09 -20.72
C PRO A 176 18.30 13.82 -19.45
N ALA A 177 18.21 15.14 -19.50
CA ALA A 177 17.78 15.96 -18.36
C ALA A 177 16.34 15.63 -17.96
N ARG A 178 15.42 15.51 -18.92
CA ARG A 178 14.03 15.14 -18.65
C ARG A 178 13.88 13.71 -18.14
N LYS A 179 14.72 12.77 -18.59
CA LYS A 179 14.77 11.41 -18.05
C LYS A 179 15.19 11.39 -16.59
N VAL A 180 16.21 12.18 -16.24
CA VAL A 180 16.62 12.35 -14.83
C VAL A 180 15.51 12.96 -14.00
N ASP A 181 14.79 13.96 -14.51
CA ASP A 181 13.68 14.58 -13.78
C ASP A 181 12.52 13.60 -13.56
N ALA A 182 12.21 12.73 -14.54
CA ALA A 182 11.24 11.65 -14.35
C ALA A 182 11.65 10.66 -13.24
N LEU A 183 12.94 10.30 -13.17
CA LEU A 183 13.47 9.45 -12.09
C LEU A 183 13.38 10.15 -10.72
N LYS A 184 13.62 11.46 -10.64
CA LYS A 184 13.45 12.22 -9.39
C LYS A 184 11.98 12.23 -8.94
N VAL A 185 11.04 12.38 -9.88
CA VAL A 185 9.60 12.30 -9.58
C VAL A 185 9.25 10.93 -9.02
N LEU A 186 9.77 9.84 -9.62
CA LEU A 186 9.57 8.49 -9.12
C LEU A 186 10.14 8.31 -7.70
N GLU A 187 11.37 8.75 -7.45
CA GLU A 187 12.02 8.63 -6.13
C GLU A 187 11.24 9.41 -5.06
N LYS A 188 10.76 10.60 -5.41
CA LYS A 188 9.91 11.37 -4.52
C LYS A 188 8.60 10.64 -4.23
N ALA A 189 7.90 10.14 -5.24
CA ALA A 189 6.66 9.40 -5.08
C ALA A 189 6.86 8.14 -4.21
N SER A 190 7.96 7.41 -4.40
CA SER A 190 8.31 6.23 -3.60
C SER A 190 8.62 6.59 -2.14
N THR A 191 9.26 7.72 -1.92
CA THR A 191 9.56 8.22 -0.56
C THR A 191 8.30 8.67 0.15
N ASP A 192 7.46 9.44 -0.52
CA ASP A 192 6.18 9.92 0.02
C ASP A 192 5.26 8.74 0.37
N GLU A 193 5.17 7.73 -0.50
CA GLU A 193 4.42 6.49 -0.25
C GLU A 193 4.93 5.75 0.98
N MET A 194 6.24 5.63 1.14
CA MET A 194 6.83 4.96 2.30
C MET A 194 6.56 5.73 3.60
N ILE A 195 6.62 7.06 3.57
CA ILE A 195 6.30 7.90 4.73
C ILE A 195 4.83 7.72 5.11
N GLU A 196 3.91 7.78 4.14
CA GLU A 196 2.48 7.57 4.38
C GLU A 196 2.19 6.17 4.93
N PHE A 197 2.89 5.14 4.43
CA PHE A 197 2.80 3.78 4.96
C PHE A 197 3.24 3.71 6.42
N LEU A 198 4.37 4.32 6.76
CA LEU A 198 4.88 4.34 8.13
C LEU A 198 3.94 5.09 9.06
N ASP A 199 3.45 6.26 8.66
CA ASP A 199 2.50 7.05 9.45
C ASP A 199 1.17 6.30 9.68
N ALA A 200 0.67 5.61 8.66
CA ALA A 200 -0.55 4.81 8.78
C ALA A 200 -0.38 3.64 9.77
N ASN A 201 0.80 3.01 9.79
CA ASN A 201 1.08 1.86 10.66
C ASN A 201 1.54 2.27 12.08
N GLU A 202 2.11 3.46 12.27
CA GLU A 202 2.47 3.97 13.59
C GLU A 202 1.23 4.19 14.48
N HIS A 203 0.11 4.53 13.88
CA HIS A 203 -1.16 4.76 14.57
C HIS A 203 -2.05 3.52 14.66
N ALA A 204 -1.72 2.42 13.97
CA ALA A 204 -2.40 1.14 14.07
C ALA A 204 -2.06 0.47 15.43
N ARG A 205 -2.49 1.09 16.52
CA ARG A 205 -2.49 0.45 17.83
C ARG A 205 -3.67 -0.51 17.85
N PHE A 206 -3.38 -1.79 17.79
CA PHE A 206 -4.35 -2.80 18.15
C PHE A 206 -4.75 -2.52 19.61
N VAL A 207 -5.94 -1.96 19.81
CA VAL A 207 -6.58 -1.91 21.12
C VAL A 207 -7.09 -3.33 21.34
N LEU A 208 -6.30 -4.13 22.05
CA LEU A 208 -6.71 -5.41 22.63
C LEU A 208 -7.39 -5.14 23.96
#